data_d5d26b23ec60f17d3955b1833754a35e
#
_entry.id   d5d26b23ec60f17d3955b1833754a35e
#
_cell.length_a   1.000
_cell.length_b   1.000
_cell.length_c   1.000
_cell.angle_alpha   90.00
_cell.angle_beta   90.00
_cell.angle_gamma   90.00
#
_symmetry.space_group_name_H-M   'P 1'
#
loop_
_entity.id
_entity.type
_entity.pdbx_description
1 polymer ?
#
loop_
_entity_poly.entity_id
_entity_poly.type
_entity_poly.pdbx_seq_one_letter_code
_entity_poly.pdbx_strand_id
1 'polypeptide(L)'
;MRMICDVCMHRCSLDTGQAGICRARGNRGNGIIPLNYGKLTSMALDPVEKKPLRRFCPGSMILSVGSFGCNLKCPFCQNHEISMAGEADSRIVPVTPKQLAEKAADLRARGNIGVAYTYNEPMVGW
;
A
#
# COMPACT_ATOMS: atom_id res chain seq x y z
N MET A 1 11.15 4.52 24.39
CA MET A 1 12.30 3.69 23.93
C MET A 1 12.51 3.92 22.44
N ARG A 2 13.74 4.14 22.04
CA ARG A 2 14.11 4.32 20.64
C ARG A 2 14.35 2.99 19.96
N MET A 3 13.80 2.81 18.77
CA MET A 3 13.93 1.58 17.97
C MET A 3 14.35 1.90 16.54
N ILE A 4 15.09 0.99 15.92
CA ILE A 4 15.49 1.14 14.52
C ILE A 4 14.56 0.28 13.65
N CYS A 5 14.00 0.89 12.62
CA CYS A 5 13.24 0.18 11.59
C CYS A 5 14.23 -0.40 10.56
N ASP A 6 14.17 -1.69 10.32
CA ASP A 6 15.08 -2.44 9.44
C ASP A 6 14.46 -2.89 8.12
N VAL A 7 13.26 -2.41 7.81
CA VAL A 7 12.49 -2.84 6.63
C VAL A 7 13.08 -2.30 5.31
N CYS A 8 13.66 -1.11 5.32
CA CYS A 8 14.23 -0.51 4.11
C CYS A 8 15.56 0.22 4.37
N MET A 9 16.18 0.71 3.30
CA MET A 9 17.49 1.37 3.35
C MET A 9 17.56 2.60 4.27
N HIS A 10 16.45 3.23 4.59
CA HIS A 10 16.46 4.42 5.46
C HIS A 10 16.78 4.12 6.92
N ARG A 11 16.53 2.91 7.38
CA ARG A 11 16.85 2.46 8.75
C ARG A 11 16.48 3.49 9.80
N CYS A 12 15.25 4.00 9.73
CA CYS A 12 14.78 5.09 10.59
C CYS A 12 14.92 4.75 12.07
N SER A 13 15.51 5.67 12.82
CA SER A 13 15.61 5.60 14.29
C SER A 13 14.41 6.36 14.87
N LEU A 14 13.49 5.66 15.53
CA LEU A 14 12.19 6.18 15.92
C LEU A 14 11.99 6.08 17.42
N ASP A 15 11.66 7.20 18.05
CA ASP A 15 11.17 7.22 19.42
C ASP A 15 9.71 6.74 19.47
N THR A 16 9.25 6.34 20.64
CA THR A 16 7.85 5.91 20.85
C THR A 16 6.88 6.99 20.36
N GLY A 17 5.94 6.60 19.54
CA GLY A 17 4.95 7.48 18.90
C GLY A 17 5.36 8.05 17.55
N GLN A 18 6.63 7.93 17.16
CA GLN A 18 7.11 8.46 15.88
C GLN A 18 6.83 7.50 14.72
N ALA A 19 6.57 8.09 13.56
CA ALA A 19 6.52 7.39 12.28
C ALA A 19 7.83 7.60 11.49
N GLY A 20 8.19 6.62 10.67
CA GLY A 20 9.33 6.71 9.78
C GLY A 20 9.12 7.66 8.61
N ILE A 21 10.18 7.88 7.83
CA ILE A 21 10.14 8.72 6.63
C ILE A 21 9.07 8.28 5.62
N CYS A 22 8.77 6.98 5.61
CA CYS A 22 7.69 6.42 4.78
C CYS A 22 6.28 6.77 5.25
N ARG A 23 6.11 7.23 6.50
CA ARG A 23 4.83 7.51 7.16
C ARG A 23 3.93 6.28 7.35
N ALA A 24 4.36 5.11 6.89
CA ALA A 24 3.62 3.86 6.91
C ALA A 24 4.05 2.89 8.02
N ARG A 25 5.15 3.16 8.70
CA ARG A 25 5.63 2.37 9.84
C ARG A 25 5.96 3.28 11.00
N GLY A 26 5.67 2.82 12.22
CA GLY A 26 5.92 3.63 13.41
C GLY A 26 6.24 2.80 14.64
N ASN A 27 6.91 3.44 15.60
CA ASN A 27 7.20 2.85 16.91
C ASN A 27 6.00 3.07 17.84
N ARG A 28 5.37 1.98 18.26
CA ARG A 28 4.22 2.00 19.19
C ARG A 28 4.60 1.57 20.61
N GLY A 29 5.88 1.65 20.97
CA GLY A 29 6.40 1.35 22.30
C GLY A 29 6.81 -0.10 22.50
N ASN A 30 6.09 -1.03 21.92
CA ASN A 30 6.37 -2.47 21.95
C ASN A 30 6.93 -3.02 20.62
N GLY A 31 7.16 -2.13 19.65
CA GLY A 31 7.72 -2.53 18.36
C GLY A 31 7.49 -1.52 17.25
N ILE A 32 8.19 -1.73 16.15
CA ILE A 32 7.94 -1.05 14.89
C ILE A 32 6.87 -1.83 14.13
N ILE A 33 5.73 -1.19 13.92
CA ILE A 33 4.58 -1.84 13.26
C ILE A 33 4.17 -1.09 11.99
N PRO A 34 3.54 -1.77 11.01
CA PRO A 34 2.92 -1.09 9.88
C PRO A 34 1.67 -0.33 10.37
N LEU A 35 1.62 0.96 10.08
CA LEU A 35 0.49 1.84 10.42
C LEU A 35 -0.63 1.74 9.39
N ASN A 36 -0.29 1.30 8.17
CA ASN A 36 -1.20 1.23 7.03
C ASN A 36 -1.75 -0.18 6.75
N TYR A 37 -1.46 -1.15 7.61
CA TYR A 37 -1.99 -2.49 7.45
C TYR A 37 -3.53 -2.50 7.49
N GLY A 38 -4.15 -3.09 6.47
CA GLY A 38 -5.61 -3.14 6.36
C GLY A 38 -6.29 -1.80 6.09
N LYS A 39 -5.54 -0.75 5.77
CA LYS A 39 -6.05 0.60 5.54
C LYS A 39 -5.80 1.00 4.09
N LEU A 40 -6.84 0.87 3.26
CA LEU A 40 -6.75 1.21 1.84
C LEU A 40 -7.12 2.66 1.59
N THR A 41 -6.38 3.31 0.72
CA THR A 41 -6.65 4.67 0.24
C THR A 41 -7.10 4.69 -1.21
N SER A 42 -6.92 3.59 -1.93
CA SER A 42 -7.29 3.45 -3.33
C SER A 42 -7.68 2.01 -3.65
N MET A 43 -8.73 1.86 -4.45
CA MET A 43 -9.17 0.57 -4.97
C MET A 43 -9.80 0.78 -6.35
N ALA A 44 -9.31 0.07 -7.35
CA ALA A 44 -9.83 0.14 -8.72
C ALA A 44 -9.68 -1.19 -9.44
N LEU A 45 -10.63 -1.51 -10.31
CA LEU A 45 -10.51 -2.63 -11.24
C LEU A 45 -9.89 -2.08 -12.52
N ASP A 46 -8.60 -2.31 -12.71
CA ASP A 46 -7.82 -1.81 -13.83
C ASP A 46 -7.61 -2.88 -14.92
N PRO A 47 -7.47 -2.48 -16.19
CA PRO A 47 -6.91 -3.39 -17.20
C PRO A 47 -5.49 -3.83 -16.80
N VAL A 48 -5.17 -5.12 -17.02
CA VAL A 48 -3.85 -5.66 -16.67
C VAL A 48 -2.70 -4.95 -17.40
N GLU A 49 -2.97 -4.44 -18.61
CA GLU A 49 -2.01 -3.66 -19.41
C GLU A 49 -1.60 -2.34 -18.76
N LYS A 50 -2.43 -1.79 -17.88
CA LYS A 50 -2.10 -0.59 -17.09
C LYS A 50 -0.94 -0.83 -16.11
N LYS A 51 -0.66 -2.11 -15.80
CA LYS A 51 0.50 -2.55 -15.01
C LYS A 51 1.71 -2.89 -15.88
N PRO A 52 1.92 -2.27 -17.00
CA PRO A 52 2.66 -2.59 -18.24
C PRO A 52 2.86 -4.09 -18.53
N LEU A 53 1.86 -4.91 -18.31
CA LEU A 53 1.89 -6.36 -18.55
C LEU A 53 1.23 -6.71 -19.87
N ARG A 54 1.94 -6.53 -20.98
CA ARG A 54 1.39 -6.72 -22.33
C ARG A 54 1.06 -8.17 -22.68
N ARG A 55 1.85 -9.12 -22.18
CA ARG A 55 1.77 -10.54 -22.57
C ARG A 55 1.23 -11.43 -21.46
N PHE A 56 0.88 -10.86 -20.34
CA PHE A 56 0.30 -11.58 -19.21
C PHE A 56 -1.21 -11.44 -19.24
N CYS A 57 -1.90 -12.54 -19.55
CA CYS A 57 -3.37 -12.59 -19.62
C CYS A 57 -4.00 -11.37 -20.33
N PRO A 58 -3.66 -11.11 -21.62
CA PRO A 58 -4.13 -9.91 -22.31
C PRO A 58 -5.65 -9.77 -22.29
N GLY A 59 -6.14 -8.55 -22.09
CA GLY A 59 -7.58 -8.26 -22.02
C GLY A 59 -8.21 -8.52 -20.66
N SER A 60 -7.44 -9.01 -19.68
CA SER A 60 -7.93 -9.22 -18.30
C SER A 60 -7.96 -7.93 -17.51
N MET A 61 -8.69 -7.99 -16.38
CA MET A 61 -8.71 -6.96 -15.36
C MET A 61 -7.92 -7.40 -14.13
N ILE A 62 -7.50 -6.45 -13.30
CA ILE A 62 -6.85 -6.73 -12.04
C ILE A 62 -7.33 -5.74 -10.97
N LEU A 63 -7.75 -6.26 -9.83
CA LEU A 63 -8.13 -5.44 -8.69
C LEU A 63 -6.88 -4.80 -8.09
N SER A 64 -6.74 -3.50 -8.26
CA SER A 64 -5.59 -2.73 -7.79
C SER A 64 -5.93 -2.02 -6.50
N VAL A 65 -5.10 -2.20 -5.49
CA VAL A 65 -5.27 -1.56 -4.19
C VAL A 65 -4.00 -0.83 -3.79
N GLY A 66 -4.16 0.30 -3.12
CA GLY A 66 -3.08 1.08 -2.55
C GLY A 66 -3.39 1.53 -1.15
N SER A 67 -2.37 1.95 -0.44
CA SER A 67 -2.46 2.49 0.90
C SER A 67 -1.71 3.81 0.97
N PHE A 68 -1.55 4.37 2.15
CA PHE A 68 -0.77 5.59 2.34
C PHE A 68 0.70 5.28 2.66
N GLY A 69 1.55 6.24 2.39
CA GLY A 69 2.97 6.17 2.71
C GLY A 69 3.80 5.42 1.66
N CYS A 70 5.04 5.84 1.53
CA CYS A 70 6.01 5.27 0.61
C CYS A 70 7.42 5.65 1.08
N ASN A 71 8.38 4.75 0.93
CA ASN A 71 9.77 5.01 1.28
C ASN A 71 10.57 5.66 0.14
N LEU A 72 9.92 5.95 -0.98
CA LEU A 72 10.48 6.67 -2.11
C LEU A 72 9.81 8.05 -2.24
N LYS A 73 10.48 8.95 -2.95
CA LYS A 73 10.06 10.35 -3.13
C LYS A 73 10.21 10.74 -4.60
N CYS A 74 9.66 9.91 -5.48
CA CYS A 74 9.77 10.12 -6.93
C CYS A 74 9.13 11.45 -7.33
N PRO A 75 9.88 12.37 -7.98
CA PRO A 75 9.32 13.67 -8.37
C PRO A 75 8.21 13.58 -9.42
N PHE A 76 8.15 12.45 -10.14
CA PHE A 76 7.14 12.16 -11.16
C PHE A 76 6.01 11.23 -10.65
N CYS A 77 5.88 11.03 -9.34
CA CYS A 77 4.89 10.11 -8.80
C CYS A 77 3.46 10.56 -9.10
N GLN A 78 2.72 9.76 -9.87
CA GLN A 78 1.31 10.02 -10.20
C GLN A 78 0.39 9.89 -8.98
N ASN A 79 0.82 9.13 -7.99
CA ASN A 79 0.04 8.81 -6.80
C ASN A 79 0.55 9.56 -5.55
N HIS A 80 1.18 10.73 -5.74
CA HIS A 80 1.81 11.48 -4.64
C HIS A 80 0.83 11.84 -3.52
N GLU A 81 -0.44 12.01 -3.82
CA GLU A 81 -1.47 12.33 -2.83
C GLU A 81 -1.63 11.24 -1.76
N ILE A 82 -1.43 9.98 -2.12
CA ILE A 82 -1.48 8.86 -1.17
C ILE A 82 -0.09 8.38 -0.76
N SER A 83 0.86 8.32 -1.68
CA SER A 83 2.20 7.82 -1.41
C SER A 83 2.99 8.73 -0.47
N MET A 84 2.75 10.05 -0.52
CA MET A 84 3.41 11.04 0.34
C MET A 84 2.56 11.41 1.57
N ALA A 85 1.40 10.80 1.76
CA ALA A 85 0.52 11.04 2.90
C ALA A 85 0.85 10.14 4.09
N GLY A 86 0.46 10.58 5.27
CA GLY A 86 0.40 9.77 6.49
C GLY A 86 -1.04 9.41 6.85
N GLU A 87 -1.20 8.74 7.99
CA GLU A 87 -2.51 8.28 8.46
C GLU A 87 -3.53 9.43 8.64
N ALA A 88 -3.07 10.56 9.19
CA ALA A 88 -3.93 11.72 9.46
C ALA A 88 -4.37 12.46 8.19
N ASP A 89 -3.61 12.32 7.10
CA ASP A 89 -3.84 13.05 5.84
C ASP A 89 -4.61 12.21 4.81
N SER A 90 -4.92 10.96 5.15
CA SER A 90 -5.43 9.98 4.19
C SER A 90 -6.90 9.68 4.43
N ARG A 91 -7.64 9.55 3.34
CA ARG A 91 -8.98 8.97 3.35
C ARG A 91 -8.87 7.45 3.36
N ILE A 92 -9.11 6.85 4.50
CA ILE A 92 -8.86 5.43 4.75
C ILE A 92 -10.17 4.65 4.72
N VAL A 93 -10.15 3.51 4.01
CA VAL A 93 -11.17 2.48 4.09
C VAL A 93 -10.54 1.23 4.72
N PRO A 94 -10.96 0.83 5.92
CA PRO A 94 -10.44 -0.38 6.54
C PRO A 94 -10.95 -1.63 5.81
N VAL A 95 -10.04 -2.55 5.49
CA VAL A 95 -10.34 -3.79 4.77
C VAL A 95 -9.53 -4.93 5.38
N THR A 96 -10.19 -6.01 5.74
CA THR A 96 -9.51 -7.22 6.17
C THR A 96 -9.01 -8.03 4.96
N PRO A 97 -7.99 -8.90 5.11
CA PRO A 97 -7.55 -9.78 4.03
C PRO A 97 -8.68 -10.63 3.45
N LYS A 98 -9.58 -11.11 4.30
CA LYS A 98 -10.77 -11.87 3.87
C LYS A 98 -11.69 -11.04 2.98
N GLN A 99 -12.03 -9.83 3.41
CA GLN A 99 -12.87 -8.92 2.63
C GLN A 99 -12.26 -8.58 1.27
N LEU A 100 -10.95 -8.39 1.21
CA LEU A 100 -10.24 -8.13 -0.05
C LEU A 100 -10.30 -9.35 -0.97
N ALA A 101 -10.08 -10.54 -0.44
CA ALA A 101 -10.17 -11.79 -1.20
C ALA A 101 -11.58 -12.03 -1.75
N GLU A 102 -12.61 -11.81 -0.93
CA GLU A 102 -14.01 -11.92 -1.35
C GLU A 102 -14.33 -10.92 -2.45
N LYS A 103 -13.91 -9.67 -2.31
CA LYS A 103 -14.09 -8.63 -3.32
C LYS A 103 -13.42 -9.01 -4.64
N ALA A 104 -12.20 -9.54 -4.58
CA ALA A 104 -11.47 -9.99 -5.76
C ALA A 104 -12.20 -11.15 -6.46
N ALA A 105 -12.75 -12.09 -5.68
CA ALA A 105 -13.53 -13.22 -6.20
C ALA A 105 -14.82 -12.76 -6.87
N ASP A 106 -15.55 -11.83 -6.27
CA ASP A 106 -16.79 -11.28 -6.82
C ASP A 106 -16.57 -10.58 -8.16
N LEU A 107 -15.41 -10.00 -8.37
CA LEU A 107 -15.04 -9.31 -9.60
C LEU A 107 -14.59 -10.24 -10.74
N ARG A 108 -14.50 -11.56 -10.50
CA ARG A 108 -14.11 -12.53 -11.53
C ARG A 108 -15.03 -12.47 -12.75
N ALA A 109 -16.32 -12.26 -12.54
CA ALA A 109 -17.29 -12.11 -13.62
C ALA A 109 -17.01 -10.89 -14.52
N ARG A 110 -16.25 -9.92 -14.03
CA ARG A 110 -15.81 -8.73 -14.76
C ARG A 110 -14.39 -8.86 -15.32
N GLY A 111 -13.84 -10.05 -15.33
CA GLY A 111 -12.53 -10.36 -15.89
C GLY A 111 -11.36 -10.21 -14.90
N ASN A 112 -11.63 -10.02 -13.60
CA ASN A 112 -10.58 -9.92 -12.61
C ASN A 112 -9.81 -11.23 -12.44
N ILE A 113 -8.48 -11.17 -12.50
CA ILE A 113 -7.58 -12.33 -12.36
C ILE A 113 -6.81 -12.35 -11.04
N GLY A 114 -6.92 -11.31 -10.23
CA GLY A 114 -6.20 -11.27 -8.96
C GLY A 114 -6.21 -9.90 -8.32
N VAL A 115 -5.26 -9.69 -7.40
CA VAL A 115 -5.06 -8.45 -6.67
C VAL A 115 -3.65 -7.92 -6.95
N ALA A 116 -3.54 -6.64 -7.25
CA ALA A 116 -2.27 -5.92 -7.33
C ALA A 116 -2.15 -4.94 -6.17
N TYR A 117 -1.13 -5.11 -5.35
CA TYR A 117 -0.73 -4.11 -4.36
C TYR A 117 0.15 -3.08 -5.06
N THR A 118 -0.34 -1.86 -5.20
CA THR A 118 0.24 -0.86 -6.09
C THR A 118 -0.04 0.56 -5.58
N TYR A 119 0.29 1.57 -6.39
CA TYR A 119 0.13 3.01 -6.15
C TYR A 119 1.10 3.59 -5.13
N ASN A 120 1.47 2.90 -4.09
CA ASN A 120 2.57 3.20 -3.17
C ASN A 120 3.50 2.00 -3.05
N GLU A 121 4.60 2.11 -2.32
CA GLU A 121 5.49 0.96 -2.11
C GLU A 121 4.84 -0.05 -1.15
N PRO A 122 4.45 -1.25 -1.60
CA PRO A 122 3.75 -2.21 -0.76
C PRO A 122 4.60 -2.77 0.38
N MET A 123 5.92 -2.83 0.23
CA MET A 123 6.84 -3.36 1.23
C MET A 123 6.76 -2.62 2.57
N VAL A 124 6.46 -1.32 2.57
CA VAL A 124 6.38 -0.55 3.81
C VAL A 124 5.18 -0.92 4.68
N GLY A 125 4.18 -1.59 4.11
CA GLY A 125 3.00 -2.10 4.81
C GLY A 125 3.08 -3.55 5.25
N TRP A 126 4.18 -4.19 4.96
CA TRP A 126 4.40 -5.62 5.25
C TRP A 126 4.62 -5.90 6.73
#